data_17d68801714947583634d655404192aa
#
_entry.id   17d68801714947583634d655404192aa
#
_cell.length_a   1.000
_cell.length_b   1.000
_cell.length_c   1.000
_cell.angle_alpha   90.00
_cell.angle_beta   90.00
_cell.angle_gamma   90.00
#
_symmetry.space_group_name_H-M   'P 1'
#
loop_
_entity.id
_entity.type
_entity.pdbx_description
1 polymer ?
#
loop_
_entity_poly.entity_id
_entity_poly.type
_entity_poly.pdbx_seq_one_letter_code
_entity_poly.pdbx_strand_id
1 'polypeptide(L)'
;MIHPYGDGNGRIGRILIGWILAHRLGIAVTPPVSVFIARDPGGYLAGITMFRLGYLDMWIDWLAAAVKHSSDAAAALIVRSDILIQTWIDRLTDLREDATARKVIDLLAEHPVVSSDLVAARLEVSERSGRIALQTLADRGIVQPYERRPTHSGRPRQFWMAEELIELVSGWPGI
;
A
#
# COMPACT_ATOMS: atom_id res chain seq x y z
N MET A 1 -9.84 12.20 -30.20
CA MET A 1 -9.25 11.91 -28.86
C MET A 1 -8.69 13.24 -28.34
N ILE A 2 -9.05 13.64 -27.14
CA ILE A 2 -8.50 14.85 -26.52
C ILE A 2 -7.20 14.46 -25.83
N HIS A 3 -6.06 14.95 -26.35
CA HIS A 3 -4.74 14.79 -25.73
C HIS A 3 -4.23 16.18 -25.36
N PRO A 4 -4.63 16.73 -24.18
CA PRO A 4 -4.28 18.09 -23.80
C PRO A 4 -2.80 18.28 -23.45
N TYR A 5 -2.06 17.17 -23.26
CA TYR A 5 -0.65 17.19 -22.88
C TYR A 5 0.22 16.45 -23.90
N GLY A 6 1.48 16.86 -24.01
CA GLY A 6 2.46 16.21 -24.90
C GLY A 6 2.78 14.75 -24.48
N ASP A 7 2.72 14.44 -23.18
CA ASP A 7 2.85 13.10 -22.60
C ASP A 7 1.96 12.97 -21.36
N GLY A 8 1.77 11.73 -20.89
CA GLY A 8 1.07 11.43 -19.63
C GLY A 8 -0.45 11.38 -19.70
N ASN A 9 -1.06 11.57 -20.88
CA ASN A 9 -2.51 11.60 -21.03
C ASN A 9 -3.20 10.35 -20.47
N GLY A 10 -2.62 9.16 -20.66
CA GLY A 10 -3.15 7.91 -20.10
C GLY A 10 -3.06 7.86 -18.56
N ARG A 11 -2.00 8.40 -17.96
CA ARG A 11 -1.85 8.49 -16.49
C ARG A 11 -2.90 9.43 -15.91
N ILE A 12 -3.08 10.58 -16.52
CA ILE A 12 -4.11 11.56 -16.12
C ILE A 12 -5.50 10.97 -16.26
N GLY A 13 -5.79 10.28 -17.36
CA GLY A 13 -7.08 9.61 -17.57
C GLY A 13 -7.40 8.61 -16.45
N ARG A 14 -6.41 7.80 -16.00
CA ARG A 14 -6.59 6.88 -14.88
C ARG A 14 -6.82 7.59 -13.53
N ILE A 15 -6.13 8.70 -13.30
CA ILE A 15 -6.37 9.53 -12.11
C ILE A 15 -7.79 10.11 -12.12
N LEU A 16 -8.26 10.57 -13.28
CA LEU A 16 -9.61 11.10 -13.43
C LEU A 16 -10.70 10.05 -13.18
N ILE A 17 -10.46 8.77 -13.53
CA ILE A 17 -11.39 7.68 -13.18
C ILE A 17 -11.56 7.63 -11.65
N GLY A 18 -10.46 7.58 -10.89
CA GLY A 18 -10.51 7.58 -9.43
C GLY A 18 -11.20 8.83 -8.88
N TRP A 19 -10.86 10.02 -9.40
CA TRP A 19 -11.48 11.27 -8.96
C TRP A 19 -13.00 11.30 -9.22
N ILE A 20 -13.44 10.86 -10.39
CA ILE A 20 -14.88 10.79 -10.73
C ILE A 20 -15.59 9.81 -9.79
N LEU A 21 -15.02 8.63 -9.54
CA LEU A 21 -15.59 7.66 -8.61
C LEU A 21 -15.73 8.25 -7.20
N ALA A 22 -14.67 8.89 -6.68
CA ALA A 22 -14.71 9.56 -5.38
C ALA A 22 -15.85 10.59 -5.31
N HIS A 23 -15.90 11.48 -6.32
CA HIS A 23 -16.87 12.56 -6.36
C HIS A 23 -18.31 12.06 -6.51
N ARG A 24 -18.54 11.09 -7.39
CA ARG A 24 -19.89 10.58 -7.68
C ARG A 24 -20.44 9.67 -6.59
N LEU A 25 -19.59 8.91 -5.93
CA LEU A 25 -19.98 7.97 -4.89
C LEU A 25 -19.86 8.56 -3.48
N GLY A 26 -19.27 9.74 -3.33
CA GLY A 26 -19.05 10.38 -2.03
C GLY A 26 -18.08 9.61 -1.13
N ILE A 27 -17.10 8.90 -1.73
CA ILE A 27 -16.13 8.06 -1.00
C ILE A 27 -14.79 8.79 -0.87
N ALA A 28 -14.18 8.70 0.30
CA ALA A 28 -12.87 9.32 0.56
C ALA A 28 -11.71 8.53 -0.08
N VAL A 29 -11.84 7.21 -0.16
CA VAL A 29 -10.84 6.31 -0.72
C VAL A 29 -11.43 5.54 -1.90
N THR A 30 -10.81 5.69 -3.06
CA THR A 30 -11.28 5.02 -4.28
C THR A 30 -10.70 3.62 -4.42
N PRO A 31 -11.45 2.69 -5.04
CA PRO A 31 -10.89 1.40 -5.42
C PRO A 31 -9.62 1.56 -6.27
N PRO A 32 -8.61 0.71 -6.12
CA PRO A 32 -7.34 0.79 -6.84
C PRO A 32 -7.47 0.27 -8.28
N VAL A 33 -8.34 0.89 -9.07
CA VAL A 33 -8.67 0.47 -10.45
C VAL A 33 -7.42 0.45 -11.34
N SER A 34 -6.44 1.32 -11.07
CA SER A 34 -5.18 1.35 -11.80
C SER A 34 -4.39 0.04 -11.72
N VAL A 35 -4.51 -0.67 -10.61
CA VAL A 35 -3.88 -1.98 -10.40
C VAL A 35 -4.55 -3.03 -11.29
N PHE A 36 -5.87 -3.03 -11.37
CA PHE A 36 -6.61 -3.91 -12.28
C PHE A 36 -6.25 -3.62 -13.74
N ILE A 37 -6.18 -2.34 -14.14
CA ILE A 37 -5.77 -1.93 -15.48
C ILE A 37 -4.35 -2.41 -15.81
N ALA A 38 -3.43 -2.39 -14.85
CA ALA A 38 -2.06 -2.85 -15.05
C ALA A 38 -1.97 -4.36 -15.36
N ARG A 39 -2.96 -5.14 -14.92
CA ARG A 39 -3.06 -6.59 -15.18
C ARG A 39 -3.74 -6.93 -16.49
N ASP A 40 -4.69 -6.12 -16.90
CA ASP A 40 -5.42 -6.27 -18.16
C ASP A 40 -5.30 -5.00 -19.02
N PRO A 41 -4.09 -4.64 -19.45
CA PRO A 41 -3.89 -3.47 -20.30
C PRO A 41 -4.55 -3.67 -21.68
N GLY A 42 -4.70 -4.91 -22.14
CA GLY A 42 -5.38 -5.25 -23.39
C GLY A 42 -6.87 -4.96 -23.31
N GLY A 43 -7.55 -5.43 -22.28
CA GLY A 43 -8.97 -5.15 -22.03
C GLY A 43 -9.25 -3.66 -21.84
N TYR A 44 -8.38 -2.96 -21.14
CA TYR A 44 -8.48 -1.51 -21.00
C TYR A 44 -8.41 -0.76 -22.34
N LEU A 45 -7.42 -1.11 -23.19
CA LEU A 45 -7.28 -0.47 -24.51
C LEU A 45 -8.41 -0.86 -25.46
N ALA A 46 -8.87 -2.11 -25.42
CA ALA A 46 -10.03 -2.57 -26.17
C ALA A 46 -11.30 -1.79 -25.76
N GLY A 47 -11.54 -1.66 -24.46
CA GLY A 47 -12.67 -0.89 -23.92
C GLY A 47 -12.65 0.58 -24.38
N ILE A 48 -11.51 1.26 -24.31
CA ILE A 48 -11.36 2.63 -24.83
C ILE A 48 -11.63 2.67 -26.36
N THR A 49 -11.19 1.66 -27.10
CA THR A 49 -11.41 1.58 -28.53
C THR A 49 -12.91 1.43 -28.85
N MET A 50 -13.60 0.55 -28.14
CA MET A 50 -15.05 0.35 -28.28
C MET A 50 -15.82 1.62 -27.92
N PHE A 51 -15.43 2.32 -26.83
CA PHE A 51 -16.00 3.62 -26.50
C PHE A 51 -15.88 4.63 -27.67
N ARG A 52 -14.71 4.69 -28.33
CA ARG A 52 -14.48 5.56 -29.50
C ARG A 52 -15.31 5.20 -30.71
N LEU A 53 -15.65 3.95 -30.86
CA LEU A 53 -16.49 3.42 -31.94
C LEU A 53 -17.99 3.59 -31.64
N GLY A 54 -18.35 4.12 -30.47
CA GLY A 54 -19.74 4.34 -30.05
C GLY A 54 -20.35 3.19 -29.22
N TYR A 55 -19.62 2.14 -28.93
CA TYR A 55 -20.06 1.02 -28.08
C TYR A 55 -19.87 1.35 -26.59
N LEU A 56 -20.66 2.31 -26.10
CA LEU A 56 -20.54 2.83 -24.74
C LEU A 56 -20.76 1.75 -23.67
N ASP A 57 -21.73 0.89 -23.87
CA ASP A 57 -22.11 -0.15 -22.91
C ASP A 57 -20.94 -1.11 -22.61
N MET A 58 -20.21 -1.53 -23.64
CA MET A 58 -19.04 -2.39 -23.48
C MET A 58 -17.95 -1.75 -22.62
N TRP A 59 -17.75 -0.45 -22.75
CA TRP A 59 -16.82 0.30 -21.90
C TRP A 59 -17.30 0.39 -20.47
N ILE A 60 -18.59 0.68 -20.27
CA ILE A 60 -19.21 0.80 -18.93
C ILE A 60 -19.13 -0.56 -18.21
N ASP A 61 -19.48 -1.65 -18.88
CA ASP A 61 -19.44 -3.01 -18.30
C ASP A 61 -18.02 -3.38 -17.89
N TRP A 62 -17.04 -3.15 -18.75
CA TRP A 62 -15.64 -3.38 -18.42
C TRP A 62 -15.17 -2.55 -17.21
N LEU A 63 -15.48 -1.26 -17.19
CA LEU A 63 -15.10 -0.37 -16.10
C LEU A 63 -15.79 -0.76 -14.78
N ALA A 64 -17.07 -1.11 -14.81
CA ALA A 64 -17.80 -1.58 -13.65
C ALA A 64 -17.20 -2.88 -13.09
N ALA A 65 -16.84 -3.83 -13.95
CA ALA A 65 -16.14 -5.04 -13.56
C ALA A 65 -14.76 -4.72 -12.93
N ALA A 66 -13.99 -3.80 -13.52
CA ALA A 66 -12.70 -3.37 -13.00
C ALA A 66 -12.82 -2.73 -11.60
N VAL A 67 -13.82 -1.86 -11.40
CA VAL A 67 -14.12 -1.24 -10.09
C VAL A 67 -14.49 -2.31 -9.07
N LYS A 68 -15.41 -3.22 -9.42
CA LYS A 68 -15.84 -4.30 -8.52
C LYS A 68 -14.66 -5.19 -8.11
N HIS A 69 -13.91 -5.71 -9.07
CA HIS A 69 -12.78 -6.60 -8.78
C HIS A 69 -11.69 -5.92 -7.95
N SER A 70 -11.37 -4.66 -8.23
CA SER A 70 -10.39 -3.93 -7.42
C SER A 70 -10.91 -3.62 -6.01
N SER A 71 -12.19 -3.39 -5.83
CA SER A 71 -12.81 -3.21 -4.50
C SER A 71 -12.78 -4.50 -3.69
N ASP A 72 -13.18 -5.62 -4.27
CA ASP A 72 -13.19 -6.94 -3.61
C ASP A 72 -11.75 -7.34 -3.21
N ALA A 73 -10.78 -7.12 -4.10
CA ALA A 73 -9.38 -7.42 -3.81
C ALA A 73 -8.81 -6.52 -2.70
N ALA A 74 -9.14 -5.22 -2.70
CA ALA A 74 -8.72 -4.30 -1.65
C ALA A 74 -9.33 -4.68 -0.29
N ALA A 75 -10.62 -5.02 -0.26
CA ALA A 75 -11.28 -5.48 0.97
C ALA A 75 -10.62 -6.76 1.52
N ALA A 76 -10.32 -7.71 0.66
CA ALA A 76 -9.63 -8.94 1.06
C ALA A 76 -8.20 -8.65 1.59
N LEU A 77 -7.48 -7.69 0.99
CA LEU A 77 -6.16 -7.29 1.47
C LEU A 77 -6.24 -6.67 2.88
N ILE A 78 -7.21 -5.79 3.13
CA ILE A 78 -7.43 -5.18 4.44
C ILE A 78 -7.64 -6.26 5.50
N VAL A 79 -8.57 -7.19 5.26
CA VAL A 79 -8.84 -8.29 6.21
C VAL A 79 -7.59 -9.12 6.49
N ARG A 80 -6.81 -9.44 5.47
CA ARG A 80 -5.56 -10.21 5.65
C ARG A 80 -4.49 -9.41 6.40
N SER A 81 -4.42 -8.10 6.18
CA SER A 81 -3.51 -7.22 6.92
C SER A 81 -3.90 -7.13 8.40
N ASP A 82 -5.19 -7.03 8.70
CA ASP A 82 -5.69 -7.01 10.08
C ASP A 82 -5.36 -8.33 10.81
N ILE A 83 -5.53 -9.47 10.15
CA ILE A 83 -5.14 -10.78 10.69
C ILE A 83 -3.64 -10.85 10.97
N LEU A 84 -2.81 -10.35 10.04
CA LEU A 84 -1.36 -10.31 10.23
C LEU A 84 -0.97 -9.41 11.40
N ILE A 85 -1.53 -8.22 11.49
CA ILE A 85 -1.30 -7.27 12.59
C ILE A 85 -1.70 -7.91 13.92
N GLN A 86 -2.85 -8.57 13.99
CA GLN A 86 -3.27 -9.28 15.19
C GLN A 86 -2.29 -10.39 15.58
N THR A 87 -1.79 -11.16 14.60
CA THR A 87 -0.74 -12.17 14.83
C THR A 87 0.53 -11.56 15.41
N TRP A 88 0.92 -10.37 15.00
CA TRP A 88 2.06 -9.66 15.58
C TRP A 88 1.79 -9.20 17.01
N ILE A 89 0.60 -8.68 17.28
CA ILE A 89 0.18 -8.29 18.64
C ILE A 89 0.23 -9.50 19.58
N ASP A 90 -0.20 -10.67 19.13
CA ASP A 90 -0.18 -11.91 19.90
C ASP A 90 1.24 -12.37 20.24
N ARG A 91 2.22 -12.12 19.37
CA ARG A 91 3.66 -12.36 19.64
C ARG A 91 4.23 -11.42 20.73
N LEU A 92 3.50 -10.37 21.12
CA LEU A 92 3.93 -9.33 22.07
C LEU A 92 3.11 -9.33 23.37
N THR A 93 2.37 -10.39 23.67
CA THR A 93 1.44 -10.43 24.82
C THR A 93 2.14 -10.35 26.18
N ASP A 94 3.41 -10.73 26.25
CA ASP A 94 4.27 -10.63 27.44
C ASP A 94 4.79 -9.20 27.70
N LEU A 95 4.65 -8.29 26.73
CA LEU A 95 5.01 -6.91 26.90
C LEU A 95 3.84 -6.09 27.48
N ARG A 96 4.17 -5.04 28.23
CA ARG A 96 3.18 -4.06 28.73
C ARG A 96 2.47 -3.40 27.55
N GLU A 97 1.20 -3.01 27.75
CA GLU A 97 0.39 -2.35 26.70
C GLU A 97 1.01 -1.04 26.21
N ASP A 98 1.65 -0.30 27.10
CA ASP A 98 2.31 0.98 26.81
C ASP A 98 3.72 0.84 26.21
N ALA A 99 4.22 -0.40 26.02
CA ALA A 99 5.55 -0.63 25.47
C ALA A 99 5.70 -0.07 24.05
N THR A 100 6.81 0.63 23.82
CA THR A 100 7.11 1.23 22.52
C THR A 100 7.02 0.22 21.37
N ALA A 101 7.48 -1.03 21.60
CA ALA A 101 7.40 -2.09 20.58
C ALA A 101 5.96 -2.38 20.14
N ARG A 102 4.97 -2.36 21.03
CA ARG A 102 3.56 -2.55 20.68
C ARG A 102 3.03 -1.39 19.86
N LYS A 103 3.40 -0.15 20.19
CA LYS A 103 3.00 1.06 19.43
C LYS A 103 3.62 1.12 18.04
N VAL A 104 4.78 0.49 17.83
CA VAL A 104 5.42 0.40 16.51
C VAL A 104 4.60 -0.46 15.55
N ILE A 105 3.78 -1.40 16.03
CA ILE A 105 2.92 -2.22 15.16
C ILE A 105 1.98 -1.34 14.31
N ASP A 106 1.34 -0.35 14.92
CA ASP A 106 0.46 0.58 14.21
C ASP A 106 1.24 1.38 13.15
N LEU A 107 2.48 1.76 13.48
CA LEU A 107 3.34 2.47 12.55
C LEU A 107 3.76 1.60 11.36
N LEU A 108 3.96 0.29 11.57
CA LEU A 108 4.33 -0.65 10.49
C LEU A 108 3.21 -0.81 9.46
N ALA A 109 1.95 -0.68 9.85
CA ALA A 109 0.81 -0.70 8.93
C ALA A 109 0.87 0.46 7.91
N GLU A 110 1.36 1.64 8.33
CA GLU A 110 1.54 2.79 7.46
C GLU A 110 2.92 2.79 6.76
N HIS A 111 3.93 2.31 7.45
CA HIS A 111 5.34 2.35 7.05
C HIS A 111 5.98 0.98 7.23
N PRO A 112 5.86 0.06 6.26
CA PRO A 112 6.42 -1.29 6.38
C PRO A 112 7.96 -1.33 6.43
N VAL A 113 8.61 -0.22 6.11
CA VAL A 113 10.05 -0.03 6.30
C VAL A 113 10.29 1.18 7.19
N VAL A 114 10.90 0.97 8.34
CA VAL A 114 11.11 2.00 9.37
C VAL A 114 12.57 2.10 9.78
N SER A 115 12.92 3.24 10.40
CA SER A 115 14.21 3.47 11.04
C SER A 115 13.99 3.95 12.49
N SER A 116 15.02 3.89 13.34
CA SER A 116 14.91 4.30 14.73
C SER A 116 14.56 5.77 14.89
N ASP A 117 15.02 6.64 13.98
CA ASP A 117 14.69 8.06 13.95
C ASP A 117 13.23 8.31 13.54
N LEU A 118 12.69 7.54 12.58
CA LEU A 118 11.27 7.61 12.23
C LEU A 118 10.38 7.20 13.41
N VAL A 119 10.70 6.08 14.06
CA VAL A 119 9.98 5.60 15.25
C VAL A 119 10.05 6.65 16.37
N ALA A 120 11.24 7.23 16.64
CA ALA A 120 11.41 8.25 17.63
C ALA A 120 10.54 9.47 17.36
N ALA A 121 10.51 9.96 16.13
CA ALA A 121 9.74 11.12 15.71
C ALA A 121 8.23 10.88 15.77
N ARG A 122 7.75 9.69 15.34
CA ARG A 122 6.31 9.39 15.28
C ARG A 122 5.69 9.03 16.62
N LEU A 123 6.46 8.38 17.50
CA LEU A 123 5.98 7.96 18.82
C LEU A 123 6.43 8.89 19.95
N GLU A 124 7.12 9.99 19.64
CA GLU A 124 7.63 10.97 20.60
C GLU A 124 8.51 10.32 21.70
N VAL A 125 9.37 9.38 21.30
CA VAL A 125 10.30 8.68 22.18
C VAL A 125 11.75 8.97 21.81
N SER A 126 12.71 8.59 22.67
CA SER A 126 14.13 8.70 22.30
C SER A 126 14.50 7.75 21.17
N GLU A 127 15.49 8.11 20.33
CA GLU A 127 16.01 7.23 19.27
C GLU A 127 16.51 5.89 19.85
N ARG A 128 17.07 5.92 21.07
CA ARG A 128 17.46 4.71 21.80
C ARG A 128 16.26 3.81 22.09
N SER A 129 15.14 4.37 22.54
CA SER A 129 13.90 3.63 22.79
C SER A 129 13.34 3.03 21.50
N GLY A 130 13.36 3.81 20.41
CA GLY A 130 12.96 3.34 19.09
C GLY A 130 13.80 2.17 18.59
N ARG A 131 15.12 2.23 18.78
CA ARG A 131 16.04 1.15 18.42
C ARG A 131 15.80 -0.11 19.25
N ILE A 132 15.60 0.01 20.55
CA ILE A 132 15.29 -1.13 21.43
C ILE A 132 13.97 -1.76 21.02
N ALA A 133 12.95 -0.96 20.73
CA ALA A 133 11.67 -1.46 20.26
C ALA A 133 11.80 -2.25 18.95
N LEU A 134 12.53 -1.71 17.97
CA LEU A 134 12.78 -2.39 16.68
C LEU A 134 13.59 -3.68 16.85
N GLN A 135 14.57 -3.70 17.75
CA GLN A 135 15.30 -4.92 18.07
C GLN A 135 14.37 -5.97 18.71
N THR A 136 13.51 -5.55 19.66
CA THR A 136 12.51 -6.44 20.25
C THR A 136 11.59 -7.05 19.20
N LEU A 137 11.13 -6.25 18.22
CA LEU A 137 10.30 -6.74 17.12
C LEU A 137 11.07 -7.68 16.18
N ALA A 138 12.37 -7.44 15.98
CA ALA A 138 13.24 -8.34 15.21
C ALA A 138 13.42 -9.68 15.90
N ASP A 139 13.65 -9.68 17.21
CA ASP A 139 13.78 -10.91 18.03
C ASP A 139 12.49 -11.75 18.04
N ARG A 140 11.35 -11.11 17.75
CA ARG A 140 10.03 -11.79 17.61
C ARG A 140 9.68 -12.13 16.15
N GLY A 141 10.59 -11.88 15.20
CA GLY A 141 10.38 -12.17 13.79
C GLY A 141 9.28 -11.33 13.13
N ILE A 142 9.02 -10.11 13.66
CA ILE A 142 8.01 -9.17 13.10
C ILE A 142 8.68 -8.25 12.07
N VAL A 143 9.89 -7.83 12.34
CA VAL A 143 10.70 -7.05 11.40
C VAL A 143 12.08 -7.69 11.25
N GLN A 144 12.75 -7.41 10.14
CA GLN A 144 14.13 -7.81 9.95
C GLN A 144 15.00 -6.62 9.57
N PRO A 145 16.31 -6.62 9.93
CA PRO A 145 17.23 -5.59 9.49
C PRO A 145 17.31 -5.54 7.97
N TYR A 146 17.21 -4.34 7.41
CA TYR A 146 17.34 -4.08 5.99
C TYR A 146 18.53 -3.15 5.74
N GLU A 147 19.56 -3.65 5.08
CA GLU A 147 20.72 -2.86 4.68
C GLU A 147 20.48 -2.20 3.32
N ARG A 148 20.23 -0.92 3.33
CA ARG A 148 20.24 -0.15 2.09
C ARG A 148 21.70 0.08 1.67
N ARG A 149 22.09 -0.31 0.46
CA ARG A 149 23.38 0.07 -0.11
C ARG A 149 23.49 1.59 -0.13
N PRO A 150 24.50 2.19 0.51
CA PRO A 150 24.65 3.64 0.53
C PRO A 150 24.84 4.15 -0.89
N THR A 151 23.99 5.07 -1.32
CA THR A 151 24.12 5.74 -2.63
C THR A 151 25.04 6.95 -2.59
N HIS A 152 25.42 7.42 -1.40
CA HIS A 152 26.29 8.59 -1.17
C HIS A 152 27.06 8.43 0.15
N SER A 153 28.13 9.21 0.32
CA SER A 153 29.01 9.24 1.50
C SER A 153 28.29 9.78 2.75
N GLY A 154 27.47 8.96 3.40
CA GLY A 154 26.79 9.25 4.66
C GLY A 154 26.92 8.06 5.61
N ARG A 155 26.73 8.30 6.93
CA ARG A 155 26.69 7.21 7.91
C ARG A 155 25.54 6.25 7.53
N PRO A 156 25.80 4.92 7.43
CA PRO A 156 24.77 3.96 7.08
C PRO A 156 23.60 4.07 8.07
N ARG A 157 22.41 4.35 7.57
CA ARG A 157 21.19 4.29 8.38
C ARG A 157 20.70 2.85 8.37
N GLN A 158 20.47 2.30 9.54
CA GLN A 158 19.85 0.99 9.68
C GLN A 158 18.34 1.15 9.53
N PHE A 159 17.76 0.33 8.67
CA PHE A 159 16.33 0.19 8.49
C PHE A 159 15.88 -1.17 8.98
N TRP A 160 14.59 -1.29 9.30
CA TRP A 160 13.92 -2.55 9.61
C TRP A 160 12.71 -2.65 8.70
N MET A 161 12.45 -3.85 8.21
CA MET A 161 11.43 -4.14 7.23
C MET A 161 10.46 -5.21 7.76
N ALA A 162 9.17 -4.94 7.69
CA ALA A 162 8.11 -5.91 7.96
C ALA A 162 7.87 -6.76 6.70
N GLU A 163 8.69 -7.83 6.53
CA GLU A 163 8.68 -8.64 5.32
C GLU A 163 7.34 -9.30 5.08
N GLU A 164 6.72 -9.90 6.12
CA GLU A 164 5.40 -10.53 6.02
C GLU A 164 4.33 -9.58 5.45
N LEU A 165 4.37 -8.28 5.80
CA LEU A 165 3.44 -7.28 5.26
C LEU A 165 3.78 -6.92 3.81
N ILE A 166 5.07 -6.76 3.49
CA ILE A 166 5.50 -6.48 2.13
C ILE A 166 5.15 -7.64 1.19
N GLU A 167 5.36 -8.88 1.61
CA GLU A 167 4.98 -10.07 0.84
C GLU A 167 3.46 -10.14 0.63
N LEU A 168 2.69 -9.86 1.70
CA LEU A 168 1.24 -9.81 1.62
C LEU A 168 0.75 -8.80 0.58
N VAL A 169 1.35 -7.60 0.56
CA VAL A 169 1.00 -6.54 -0.40
C VAL A 169 1.52 -6.87 -1.79
N SER A 170 2.76 -7.36 -1.92
CA SER A 170 3.38 -7.71 -3.21
C SER A 170 2.72 -8.93 -3.87
N GLY A 171 2.29 -9.90 -3.07
CA GLY A 171 1.50 -11.05 -3.52
C GLY A 171 0.02 -10.73 -3.77
N TRP A 172 -0.38 -9.48 -3.51
CA TRP A 172 -1.75 -9.06 -3.77
C TRP A 172 -2.06 -9.19 -5.27
N PRO A 173 -3.21 -9.80 -5.61
CA PRO A 173 -3.59 -9.99 -7.00
C PRO A 173 -3.70 -8.69 -7.81
N GLY A 174 -2.90 -7.73 -7.58
CA GLY A 174 -2.89 -6.38 -8.13
C GLY A 174 -1.51 -5.81 -8.45
N ILE A 175 -0.43 -6.46 -8.05
CA ILE A 175 0.94 -5.95 -8.33
C ILE A 175 1.71 -6.94 -9.16
#